data_f4236b317d4dbc5cf67c425ee34c6be9
#
_entry.id   f4236b317d4dbc5cf67c425ee34c6be9
#
_cell.length_a   1.000
_cell.length_b   1.000
_cell.length_c   1.000
_cell.angle_alpha   90.00
_cell.angle_beta   90.00
_cell.angle_gamma   90.00
#
_symmetry.space_group_name_H-M   'P 1'
#
loop_
_entity.id
_entity.type
_entity.pdbx_description
1 polymer ?
#
loop_
_entity_poly.entity_id
_entity_poly.type
_entity_poly.pdbx_seq_one_letter_code
_entity_poly.pdbx_strand_id
1 'polypeptide(L)'
;APAVKWTCSSEGEWEIFTDCSAEDELFDERGTAVVMHISEEGEEYLSAYKLKEILGKYCSFMPVPIFFEESTDGDEKDEKKEGEEEKPINDTNPLWLRQPSECTEEDYSEFYKKVFADYREPLFHIHLRADYPLNFKGILYFPKIKSEFESIEGQVKLYYNQVFVADNIKEVIPE
;
A
#
# COMPACT_ATOMS: atom_id res chain seq x y z
N ALA A 1 8.36 -29.57 1.29
CA ALA A 1 9.77 -29.37 0.89
C ALA A 1 10.53 -28.91 2.12
N PRO A 2 11.82 -29.27 2.30
CA PRO A 2 12.60 -28.76 3.42
C PRO A 2 12.73 -27.24 3.33
N ALA A 3 12.92 -26.59 4.49
CA ALA A 3 13.16 -25.17 4.55
C ALA A 3 14.52 -24.83 3.95
N VAL A 4 14.62 -23.72 3.25
CA VAL A 4 15.86 -23.19 2.66
C VAL A 4 16.09 -21.80 3.23
N LYS A 5 17.28 -21.54 3.74
CA LYS A 5 17.73 -20.25 4.20
C LYS A 5 18.76 -19.69 3.23
N TRP A 6 18.55 -18.49 2.78
CA TRP A 6 19.48 -17.73 1.97
C TRP A 6 19.92 -16.50 2.74
N THR A 7 21.22 -16.27 2.80
CA THR A 7 21.80 -15.08 3.44
C THR A 7 22.63 -14.30 2.42
N CYS A 8 22.61 -12.99 2.50
CA CYS A 8 23.40 -12.09 1.67
C CYS A 8 23.96 -10.96 2.52
N SER A 9 25.24 -10.66 2.36
CA SER A 9 25.87 -9.50 2.96
C SER A 9 25.73 -8.24 2.08
N SER A 10 25.99 -7.06 2.64
CA SER A 10 26.06 -5.79 1.90
C SER A 10 27.17 -5.78 0.83
N GLU A 11 28.18 -6.63 0.97
CA GLU A 11 29.29 -6.78 0.00
C GLU A 11 28.94 -7.72 -1.15
N GLY A 12 27.74 -8.30 -1.16
CA GLY A 12 27.25 -9.20 -2.20
C GLY A 12 27.67 -10.66 -2.02
N GLU A 13 28.30 -11.01 -0.91
CA GLU A 13 28.54 -12.41 -0.55
C GLU A 13 27.23 -13.08 -0.12
N TRP A 14 26.97 -14.28 -0.62
CA TRP A 14 25.77 -15.02 -0.31
C TRP A 14 26.03 -16.48 0.01
N GLU A 15 25.18 -17.07 0.85
CA GLU A 15 25.22 -18.46 1.22
C GLU A 15 23.80 -19.07 1.20
N ILE A 16 23.71 -20.37 0.86
CA ILE A 16 22.47 -21.12 0.85
C ILE A 16 22.59 -22.32 1.77
N PHE A 17 21.65 -22.46 2.69
CA PHE A 17 21.51 -23.58 3.58
C PHE A 17 20.24 -24.38 3.19
N THR A 18 20.40 -25.63 2.79
CA THR A 18 19.31 -26.45 2.22
C THR A 18 18.66 -27.42 3.22
N ASP A 19 19.18 -27.48 4.45
CA ASP A 19 18.67 -28.34 5.50
C ASP A 19 18.55 -27.54 6.80
N CYS A 20 17.69 -26.54 6.76
CA CYS A 20 17.32 -25.80 7.95
C CYS A 20 16.37 -26.67 8.76
N SER A 21 16.91 -27.40 9.74
CA SER A 21 16.11 -28.03 10.77
C SER A 21 15.41 -26.95 11.60
N ALA A 22 14.28 -27.29 12.18
CA ALA A 22 13.29 -26.45 12.84
C ALA A 22 13.77 -25.55 14.02
N GLU A 23 15.05 -25.24 14.11
CA GLU A 23 15.59 -24.33 15.12
C GLU A 23 15.39 -22.84 14.75
N ASP A 24 15.10 -22.53 13.49
CA ASP A 24 14.65 -21.21 13.07
C ASP A 24 13.10 -21.19 13.01
N GLU A 25 12.47 -21.15 14.18
CA GLU A 25 10.99 -21.13 14.37
C GLU A 25 10.31 -19.85 13.84
N LEU A 26 10.75 -19.35 12.68
CA LEU A 26 10.08 -18.21 12.01
C LEU A 26 8.73 -18.61 11.39
N PHE A 27 8.48 -19.91 11.24
CA PHE A 27 7.23 -20.42 10.65
C PHE A 27 6.79 -21.74 11.25
N ASP A 28 5.60 -21.78 11.78
CA ASP A 28 4.86 -23.03 12.08
C ASP A 28 4.25 -23.61 10.79
N GLU A 29 4.09 -22.80 9.75
CA GLU A 29 3.41 -23.16 8.51
C GLU A 29 4.25 -22.81 7.27
N ARG A 30 3.66 -23.05 6.09
CA ARG A 30 4.28 -22.73 4.80
C ARG A 30 4.33 -21.21 4.58
N GLY A 31 5.51 -20.67 4.39
CA GLY A 31 5.70 -19.25 4.15
C GLY A 31 7.10 -18.89 3.66
N THR A 32 7.36 -17.61 3.54
CA THR A 32 8.68 -17.03 3.27
C THR A 32 8.89 -15.84 4.21
N ALA A 33 10.00 -15.83 4.96
CA ALA A 33 10.43 -14.69 5.76
C ALA A 33 11.56 -13.95 5.06
N VAL A 34 11.53 -12.64 5.15
CA VAL A 34 12.63 -11.77 4.75
C VAL A 34 13.06 -10.99 5.98
N VAL A 35 14.27 -11.28 6.47
CA VAL A 35 14.85 -10.59 7.63
C VAL A 35 15.92 -9.64 7.14
N MET A 36 15.78 -8.36 7.43
CA MET A 36 16.74 -7.31 7.06
C MET A 36 17.40 -6.75 8.31
N HIS A 37 18.72 -6.86 8.38
CA HIS A 37 19.53 -6.18 9.39
C HIS A 37 19.83 -4.76 8.91
N ILE A 38 19.30 -3.78 9.62
CA ILE A 38 19.37 -2.37 9.21
C ILE A 38 20.68 -1.77 9.76
N SER A 39 21.42 -1.03 8.91
CA SER A 39 22.60 -0.26 9.30
C SER A 39 22.20 1.02 10.05
N GLU A 40 23.18 1.67 10.70
CA GLU A 40 22.97 2.95 11.40
C GLU A 40 22.36 4.03 10.47
N GLU A 41 22.70 4.04 9.19
CA GLU A 41 22.14 4.97 8.19
C GLU A 41 20.64 4.72 7.92
N GLY A 42 20.16 3.52 8.21
CA GLY A 42 18.78 3.10 7.98
C GLY A 42 17.90 3.06 9.22
N GLU A 43 18.37 3.54 10.38
CA GLU A 43 17.60 3.49 11.65
C GLU A 43 16.22 4.12 11.58
N GLU A 44 16.03 5.14 10.72
CA GLU A 44 14.69 5.74 10.51
C GLU A 44 13.62 4.73 10.07
N TYR A 45 14.02 3.67 9.38
CA TYR A 45 13.12 2.60 8.90
C TYR A 45 12.76 1.58 9.98
N LEU A 46 13.34 1.66 11.18
CA LEU A 46 12.92 0.86 12.34
C LEU A 46 11.71 1.47 13.05
N SER A 47 11.32 2.70 12.69
CA SER A 47 10.12 3.34 13.23
C SER A 47 8.85 2.78 12.59
N ALA A 48 7.92 2.29 13.42
CA ALA A 48 6.59 1.83 12.98
C ALA A 48 5.83 2.92 12.21
N TYR A 49 5.94 4.17 12.64
CA TYR A 49 5.34 5.31 11.95
C TYR A 49 5.88 5.44 10.51
N LYS A 50 7.21 5.40 10.36
CA LYS A 50 7.87 5.51 9.05
C LYS A 50 7.52 4.35 8.13
N LEU A 51 7.48 3.13 8.65
CA LEU A 51 7.05 1.97 7.88
C LEU A 51 5.59 2.07 7.45
N LYS A 52 4.68 2.46 8.32
CA LYS A 52 3.28 2.67 7.98
C LYS A 52 3.08 3.77 6.92
N GLU A 53 3.88 4.85 6.98
CA GLU A 53 3.89 5.90 5.94
C GLU A 53 4.28 5.32 4.58
N ILE A 54 5.37 4.55 4.52
CA ILE A 54 5.87 3.92 3.28
C ILE A 54 4.85 2.91 2.74
N LEU A 55 4.35 2.02 3.59
CA LEU A 55 3.33 1.04 3.21
C LEU A 55 2.05 1.72 2.74
N GLY A 56 1.63 2.79 3.41
CA GLY A 56 0.50 3.61 3.01
C GLY A 56 0.71 4.29 1.66
N LYS A 57 1.92 4.69 1.30
CA LYS A 57 2.22 5.30 0.01
C LYS A 57 2.25 4.29 -1.13
N TYR A 58 2.98 3.18 -0.96
CA TYR A 58 3.28 2.27 -2.07
C TYR A 58 2.35 1.06 -2.14
N CYS A 59 1.84 0.61 -1.01
CA CYS A 59 1.14 -0.65 -0.86
C CYS A 59 -0.36 -0.52 -0.57
N SER A 60 -0.90 0.69 -0.48
CA SER A 60 -2.31 0.95 -0.10
C SER A 60 -3.34 0.13 -0.86
N PHE A 61 -3.04 -0.30 -2.07
CA PHE A 61 -3.97 -1.00 -2.95
C PHE A 61 -3.43 -2.33 -3.47
N MET A 62 -2.40 -2.89 -2.84
CA MET A 62 -1.88 -4.20 -3.23
C MET A 62 -2.98 -5.28 -3.16
N PRO A 63 -2.98 -6.25 -4.11
CA PRO A 63 -4.02 -7.28 -4.18
C PRO A 63 -3.93 -8.35 -3.08
N VAL A 64 -2.90 -8.28 -2.25
CA VAL A 64 -2.67 -9.20 -1.12
C VAL A 64 -2.83 -8.43 0.18
N PRO A 65 -3.58 -8.94 1.18
CA PRO A 65 -3.73 -8.25 2.45
C PRO A 65 -2.38 -8.16 3.19
N ILE A 66 -2.11 -6.99 3.73
CA ILE A 66 -0.89 -6.67 4.48
C ILE A 66 -1.29 -6.38 5.92
N PHE A 67 -0.71 -7.13 6.85
CA PHE A 67 -0.86 -6.90 8.29
C PHE A 67 0.44 -6.30 8.83
N PHE A 68 0.33 -5.48 9.83
CA PHE A 68 1.48 -4.82 10.45
C PHE A 68 1.46 -5.09 11.95
N GLU A 69 2.48 -5.79 12.42
CA GLU A 69 2.70 -6.02 13.84
C GLU A 69 3.96 -5.26 14.28
N GLU A 70 3.90 -4.66 15.46
CA GLU A 70 5.00 -4.00 16.11
C GLU A 70 5.47 -4.87 17.27
N SER A 71 6.76 -5.29 17.25
CA SER A 71 7.33 -5.97 18.40
C SER A 71 7.63 -4.96 19.50
N THR A 72 6.92 -5.03 20.60
CA THR A 72 7.25 -4.30 21.81
C THR A 72 8.34 -5.08 22.56
N ASP A 73 9.59 -4.59 22.50
CA ASP A 73 10.64 -5.02 23.40
C ASP A 73 10.34 -4.49 24.82
N GLY A 74 9.65 -5.28 25.61
CA GLY A 74 9.39 -4.94 27.01
C GLY A 74 8.14 -5.63 27.53
N ASP A 75 8.23 -6.15 28.75
CA ASP A 75 7.28 -6.93 29.56
C ASP A 75 5.82 -6.41 29.70
N GLU A 76 5.36 -5.54 28.83
CA GLU A 76 3.95 -5.21 28.69
C GLU A 76 3.39 -6.06 27.54
N LYS A 77 2.96 -7.25 27.86
CA LYS A 77 1.89 -7.91 27.11
C LYS A 77 0.67 -6.98 27.21
N ASP A 78 0.61 -6.00 26.31
CA ASP A 78 -0.67 -5.37 26.04
C ASP A 78 -1.61 -6.52 25.71
N GLU A 79 -2.62 -6.67 26.56
CA GLU A 79 -3.69 -7.64 26.39
C GLU A 79 -4.22 -7.42 24.98
N LYS A 80 -3.79 -8.29 24.03
CA LYS A 80 -4.46 -8.39 22.74
C LYS A 80 -5.92 -8.53 23.10
N LYS A 81 -6.73 -7.53 22.80
CA LYS A 81 -8.16 -7.61 23.01
C LYS A 81 -8.65 -8.79 22.20
N GLU A 82 -8.89 -9.88 22.89
CA GLU A 82 -9.49 -11.09 22.30
C GLU A 82 -10.79 -10.65 21.61
N GLY A 83 -10.79 -10.64 20.26
CA GLY A 83 -11.99 -10.40 19.47
C GLY A 83 -11.92 -9.32 18.40
N GLU A 84 -10.87 -8.52 18.28
CA GLU A 84 -10.69 -7.65 17.12
C GLU A 84 -9.97 -8.45 16.02
N GLU A 85 -10.68 -8.78 14.95
CA GLU A 85 -10.07 -9.29 13.72
C GLU A 85 -9.05 -8.25 13.22
N GLU A 86 -7.79 -8.65 13.11
CA GLU A 86 -6.74 -7.80 12.55
C GLU A 86 -7.14 -7.38 11.14
N LYS A 87 -7.37 -6.10 10.95
CA LYS A 87 -7.72 -5.56 9.63
C LYS A 87 -6.44 -5.28 8.84
N PRO A 88 -6.39 -5.68 7.57
CA PRO A 88 -5.26 -5.32 6.72
C PRO A 88 -5.15 -3.80 6.58
N ILE A 89 -3.92 -3.31 6.51
CA ILE A 89 -3.64 -1.87 6.36
C ILE A 89 -3.93 -1.35 4.95
N ASN A 90 -4.07 -2.24 3.98
CA ASN A 90 -4.32 -1.94 2.57
C ASN A 90 -5.73 -2.37 2.14
N ASP A 91 -6.18 -1.80 1.03
CA ASP A 91 -7.44 -2.15 0.37
C ASP A 91 -7.14 -3.03 -0.85
N THR A 92 -7.46 -4.31 -0.76
CA THR A 92 -7.19 -5.30 -1.81
C THR A 92 -8.16 -5.20 -3.00
N ASN A 93 -9.28 -4.48 -2.85
CA ASN A 93 -10.27 -4.29 -3.89
C ASN A 93 -10.65 -2.80 -4.03
N PRO A 94 -9.73 -1.97 -4.51
CA PRO A 94 -9.93 -0.53 -4.61
C PRO A 94 -11.11 -0.16 -5.51
N LEU A 95 -11.69 1.00 -5.23
CA LEU A 95 -12.94 1.45 -5.85
C LEU A 95 -12.91 1.43 -7.38
N TRP A 96 -11.79 1.79 -8.01
CA TRP A 96 -11.65 1.78 -9.48
C TRP A 96 -11.70 0.39 -10.13
N LEU A 97 -11.58 -0.70 -9.36
CA LEU A 97 -11.74 -2.07 -9.88
C LEU A 97 -13.17 -2.56 -9.81
N ARG A 98 -14.00 -1.95 -8.96
CA ARG A 98 -15.42 -2.32 -8.79
C ARG A 98 -16.23 -1.91 -10.02
N GLN A 99 -17.41 -2.48 -10.17
CA GLN A 99 -18.35 -2.03 -11.19
C GLN A 99 -18.95 -0.70 -10.75
N PRO A 100 -19.07 0.29 -11.66
CA PRO A 100 -19.68 1.58 -11.29
C PRO A 100 -21.11 1.45 -10.74
N SER A 101 -21.86 0.43 -11.18
CA SER A 101 -23.20 0.14 -10.71
C SER A 101 -23.30 -0.39 -9.27
N GLU A 102 -22.17 -0.82 -8.71
CA GLU A 102 -22.05 -1.35 -7.36
C GLU A 102 -21.50 -0.31 -6.37
N CYS A 103 -21.16 0.87 -6.86
CA CYS A 103 -20.56 1.94 -6.08
C CYS A 103 -21.60 3.02 -5.78
N THR A 104 -21.59 3.52 -4.54
CA THR A 104 -22.44 4.63 -4.10
C THR A 104 -21.70 5.96 -4.16
N GLU A 105 -22.40 7.08 -4.08
CA GLU A 105 -21.79 8.42 -4.00
C GLU A 105 -20.94 8.57 -2.74
N GLU A 106 -21.34 7.90 -1.66
CA GLU A 106 -20.56 7.84 -0.42
C GLU A 106 -19.22 7.15 -0.62
N ASP A 107 -19.20 6.00 -1.33
CA ASP A 107 -17.96 5.28 -1.65
C ASP A 107 -16.98 6.18 -2.41
N TYR A 108 -17.47 6.94 -3.41
CA TYR A 108 -16.63 7.86 -4.18
C TYR A 108 -16.12 9.02 -3.33
N SER A 109 -16.94 9.57 -2.45
CA SER A 109 -16.56 10.66 -1.55
C SER A 109 -15.51 10.22 -0.53
N GLU A 110 -15.70 9.06 0.09
CA GLU A 110 -14.75 8.49 1.05
C GLU A 110 -13.41 8.14 0.39
N PHE A 111 -13.48 7.55 -0.80
CA PHE A 111 -12.29 7.22 -1.58
C PHE A 111 -11.49 8.48 -1.95
N TYR A 112 -12.17 9.55 -2.39
CA TYR A 112 -11.54 10.84 -2.69
C TYR A 112 -10.81 11.40 -1.46
N LYS A 113 -11.49 11.48 -0.32
CA LYS A 113 -10.92 11.96 0.94
C LYS A 113 -9.70 11.15 1.37
N LYS A 114 -9.77 9.83 1.23
CA LYS A 114 -8.68 8.91 1.59
C LYS A 114 -7.45 9.08 0.70
N VAL A 115 -7.64 9.17 -0.62
CA VAL A 115 -6.54 9.16 -1.59
C VAL A 115 -5.86 10.52 -1.72
N PHE A 116 -6.63 11.60 -1.67
CA PHE A 116 -6.13 12.96 -1.89
C PHE A 116 -5.95 13.75 -0.59
N ALA A 117 -6.32 13.18 0.57
CA ALA A 117 -6.34 13.85 1.87
C ALA A 117 -7.10 15.20 1.84
N ASP A 118 -8.08 15.31 0.96
CA ASP A 118 -8.95 16.48 0.82
C ASP A 118 -10.33 16.14 1.38
N TYR A 119 -10.70 16.77 2.48
CA TYR A 119 -11.96 16.54 3.17
C TYR A 119 -13.16 17.26 2.52
N ARG A 120 -12.93 18.00 1.44
CA ARG A 120 -14.00 18.63 0.65
C ARG A 120 -14.65 17.57 -0.23
N GLU A 121 -15.93 17.72 -0.49
CA GLU A 121 -16.58 16.88 -1.48
C GLU A 121 -16.20 17.34 -2.88
N PRO A 122 -15.87 16.43 -3.81
CA PRO A 122 -15.66 16.77 -5.20
C PRO A 122 -16.95 17.33 -5.83
N LEU A 123 -16.83 18.09 -6.90
CA LEU A 123 -17.96 18.61 -7.65
C LEU A 123 -18.70 17.47 -8.36
N PHE A 124 -17.93 16.60 -9.00
CA PHE A 124 -18.36 15.36 -9.62
C PHE A 124 -17.15 14.43 -9.84
N HIS A 125 -17.42 13.21 -10.22
CA HIS A 125 -16.41 12.22 -10.57
C HIS A 125 -16.77 11.50 -11.87
N ILE A 126 -15.77 10.89 -12.51
CA ILE A 126 -15.96 10.02 -13.68
C ILE A 126 -15.24 8.71 -13.41
N HIS A 127 -15.97 7.61 -13.35
CA HIS A 127 -15.38 6.28 -13.24
C HIS A 127 -15.04 5.76 -14.63
N LEU A 128 -13.75 5.64 -14.92
CA LEU A 128 -13.21 5.28 -16.22
C LEU A 128 -12.91 3.79 -16.29
N ARG A 129 -13.29 3.20 -17.42
CA ARG A 129 -12.93 1.84 -17.77
C ARG A 129 -12.74 1.75 -19.28
N ALA A 130 -11.51 1.61 -19.71
CA ALA A 130 -11.15 1.51 -21.11
C ALA A 130 -10.37 0.23 -21.36
N ASP A 131 -10.76 -0.50 -22.40
CA ASP A 131 -10.14 -1.78 -22.76
C ASP A 131 -9.33 -1.67 -24.09
N TYR A 132 -9.52 -0.59 -24.84
CA TYR A 132 -8.82 -0.35 -26.11
C TYR A 132 -8.65 1.17 -26.36
N PRO A 133 -7.52 1.65 -26.90
CA PRO A 133 -6.30 0.92 -27.28
C PRO A 133 -5.43 0.53 -26.08
N LEU A 134 -5.64 1.16 -24.94
CA LEU A 134 -4.96 0.89 -23.68
C LEU A 134 -5.97 0.36 -22.67
N ASN A 135 -5.59 -0.71 -21.98
CA ASN A 135 -6.40 -1.21 -20.88
C ASN A 135 -6.06 -0.41 -19.63
N PHE A 136 -6.97 0.46 -19.22
CA PHE A 136 -6.83 1.19 -17.96
C PHE A 136 -8.17 1.35 -17.24
N LYS A 137 -8.08 1.47 -15.93
CA LYS A 137 -9.19 1.74 -15.02
C LYS A 137 -8.80 2.87 -14.10
N GLY A 138 -9.75 3.71 -13.74
CA GLY A 138 -9.46 4.84 -12.87
C GLY A 138 -10.69 5.65 -12.53
N ILE A 139 -10.50 6.62 -11.65
CA ILE A 139 -11.54 7.57 -11.28
C ILE A 139 -10.94 8.97 -11.42
N LEU A 140 -11.59 9.81 -12.20
CA LEU A 140 -11.28 11.24 -12.27
C LEU A 140 -12.19 11.99 -11.32
N TYR A 141 -11.61 12.81 -10.48
CA TYR A 141 -12.33 13.71 -9.58
C TYR A 141 -12.12 15.15 -9.98
N PHE A 142 -13.18 15.93 -9.89
CA PHE A 142 -13.17 17.36 -10.14
C PHE A 142 -13.43 18.09 -8.82
N PRO A 143 -12.39 18.66 -8.19
CA PRO A 143 -12.53 19.33 -6.91
C PRO A 143 -13.33 20.64 -7.04
N LYS A 144 -14.00 21.05 -5.96
CA LYS A 144 -14.64 22.37 -5.86
C LYS A 144 -13.58 23.44 -5.66
N ILE A 145 -13.50 24.39 -6.59
CA ILE A 145 -12.64 25.58 -6.51
C ILE A 145 -13.27 26.59 -5.55
N LYS A 146 -12.50 27.10 -4.60
CA LYS A 146 -12.99 28.12 -3.65
C LYS A 146 -12.78 29.56 -4.14
N SER A 147 -11.80 29.77 -5.01
CA SER A 147 -11.40 31.09 -5.47
C SER A 147 -10.92 31.01 -6.90
N GLU A 148 -11.20 32.06 -7.69
CA GLU A 148 -10.69 32.20 -9.05
C GLU A 148 -9.15 32.27 -9.13
N PHE A 149 -8.50 32.50 -8.00
CA PHE A 149 -7.04 32.52 -7.86
C PHE A 149 -6.43 31.19 -7.41
N GLU A 150 -7.25 30.18 -7.13
CA GLU A 150 -6.77 28.84 -6.76
C GLU A 150 -6.32 28.11 -8.04
N SER A 151 -4.99 28.01 -8.24
CA SER A 151 -4.43 27.20 -9.32
C SER A 151 -4.61 25.74 -8.96
N ILE A 152 -5.46 25.03 -9.70
CA ILE A 152 -5.59 23.59 -9.57
C ILE A 152 -4.57 22.96 -10.51
N GLU A 153 -3.43 22.57 -9.95
CA GLU A 153 -2.57 21.61 -10.64
C GLU A 153 -3.22 20.24 -10.52
N GLY A 154 -3.56 19.64 -11.66
CA GLY A 154 -4.10 18.28 -11.68
C GLY A 154 -3.12 17.30 -11.02
N GLN A 155 -3.60 16.52 -10.05
CA GLN A 155 -2.82 15.47 -9.44
C GLN A 155 -3.19 14.13 -10.05
N VAL A 156 -2.23 13.45 -10.67
CA VAL A 156 -2.41 12.11 -11.21
C VAL A 156 -1.63 11.12 -10.36
N LYS A 157 -2.30 10.15 -9.78
CA LYS A 157 -1.68 9.02 -9.09
C LYS A 157 -1.78 7.79 -9.98
N LEU A 158 -0.63 7.26 -10.39
CA LEU A 158 -0.54 6.10 -11.27
C LEU A 158 -0.22 4.85 -10.46
N TYR A 159 -1.00 3.81 -10.71
CA TYR A 159 -0.80 2.48 -10.14
C TYR A 159 -0.61 1.45 -11.27
N TYR A 160 0.33 0.55 -11.11
CA TYR A 160 0.53 -0.60 -11.98
C TYR A 160 0.40 -1.87 -11.15
N ASN A 161 -0.52 -2.76 -11.53
CA ASN A 161 -0.87 -3.94 -10.74
C ASN A 161 -1.19 -3.60 -9.27
N GLN A 162 -1.91 -2.49 -9.04
CA GLN A 162 -2.30 -1.97 -7.73
C GLN A 162 -1.12 -1.48 -6.85
N VAL A 163 0.09 -1.42 -7.39
CA VAL A 163 1.25 -0.82 -6.72
C VAL A 163 1.42 0.62 -7.20
N PHE A 164 1.64 1.55 -6.28
CA PHE A 164 1.91 2.94 -6.63
C PHE A 164 3.22 3.06 -7.42
N VAL A 165 3.16 3.73 -8.54
CA VAL A 165 4.31 3.94 -9.43
C VAL A 165 4.80 5.37 -9.35
N ALA A 166 3.91 6.33 -9.55
CA ALA A 166 4.27 7.73 -9.59
C ALA A 166 3.05 8.64 -9.40
N ASP A 167 3.31 9.89 -9.06
CA ASP A 167 2.35 10.97 -9.03
C ASP A 167 2.75 12.12 -9.97
N ASN A 168 1.78 12.98 -10.28
CA ASN A 168 1.99 14.22 -11.07
C ASN A 168 2.63 13.98 -12.45
N ILE A 169 2.32 12.87 -13.12
CA ILE A 169 2.80 12.56 -14.46
C ILE A 169 1.98 13.37 -15.46
N LYS A 170 2.58 14.41 -16.05
CA LYS A 170 1.93 15.27 -17.04
C LYS A 170 1.70 14.57 -18.39
N GLU A 171 2.54 13.63 -18.73
CA GLU A 171 2.52 12.90 -20.00
C GLU A 171 1.34 11.93 -20.15
N VAL A 172 0.65 11.60 -19.05
CA VAL A 172 -0.52 10.70 -19.09
C VAL A 172 -1.78 11.41 -19.58
N ILE A 173 -1.84 12.73 -19.46
CA ILE A 173 -2.96 13.53 -19.93
C ILE A 173 -2.52 14.29 -21.19
N PRO A 174 -3.09 13.99 -22.38
CA PRO A 174 -2.83 14.76 -23.59
C PRO A 174 -3.24 16.22 -23.38
N GLU A 175 -2.43 17.15 -23.89
CA GLU A 175 -2.75 18.59 -23.93
C GLU A 175 -3.97 18.88 -24.81
#